data_6a20bfc186b0756ca3e5404292674402
#
_entry.id   6a20bfc186b0756ca3e5404292674402
#
_cell.length_a   1.000
_cell.length_b   1.000
_cell.length_c   1.000
_cell.angle_alpha   90.00
_cell.angle_beta   90.00
_cell.angle_gamma   90.00
#
_symmetry.space_group_name_H-M   'P 1'
#
loop_
_entity.id
_entity.type
_entity.pdbx_description
1 polymer ?
#
loop_
_entity_poly.entity_id
_entity_poly.type
_entity_poly.pdbx_seq_one_letter_code
_entity_poly.pdbx_strand_id
1 'polypeptide(L)'
;MAFDGITIAAMVQELHRNLDGGRFNKIAQPESDALMITGKGANGQCRLLISASASLPLIYFTGKNKPSPLTAPNFCMLLRKHIGSARISSIRQPGMERVVEFELEHRNEMGDPCKKFLIVELMGKHSNIIFCDENRMILDSIKHVSSHMSSVREVLPGRDYFLPHTQEKSDPLTITETEFIETICHKPCNISKALYTSLTGLSPLIAEEICYRASIDGSDAAQSLNETAATHLYHTFRRLMDQVVEGDFTPNIIYRDNEPVEYAVLPLTQYGSEYHSETFPTVSSMLETYYASRDTLTRIRQKSSDLRRIVQTALERNRKKYALQQKQMKDTAKKDKYKVYGELINTYGYGLEEGCKSFKALNYYTNEEITIPLDPTLTPQENAKKYFDRYGKLKRTEEALTEQLTDTESEIEHLESISNALDIALAESDLSQIKEELTEYGYIKKHYSGKKGAKAQTKSKPFHYISSDGFDIFVGKNNFQNDELTFKQATGNDWWFHAKKMAGSHVVVKTPDGELPDRTFEEAGRLAAYYSKGRTAPKVEIDYIQKKHVKKPGGAKPGFVVYYTNYSLMAEPDITGIQEVPSGK
;
A
#
# COMPACT_ATOMS: atom_id res chain seq x y z
N MET A 1 17.38 1.75 -6.32
CA MET A 1 17.08 2.92 -5.46
C MET A 1 17.27 4.15 -6.31
N ALA A 2 16.23 4.90 -6.53
CA ALA A 2 16.27 6.08 -7.39
C ALA A 2 17.07 7.27 -6.79
N PHE A 3 17.27 7.35 -5.48
CA PHE A 3 18.11 8.37 -4.83
C PHE A 3 19.57 7.91 -4.83
N ASP A 4 20.21 8.03 -5.99
CA ASP A 4 21.59 7.62 -6.24
C ASP A 4 22.60 8.78 -6.19
N GLY A 5 23.87 8.53 -6.49
CA GLY A 5 24.91 9.55 -6.46
C GLY A 5 24.67 10.67 -7.47
N ILE A 6 24.08 10.38 -8.61
CA ILE A 6 23.77 11.37 -9.65
C ILE A 6 22.63 12.28 -9.18
N THR A 7 21.60 11.70 -8.55
CA THR A 7 20.52 12.49 -7.94
C THR A 7 21.05 13.39 -6.83
N ILE A 8 22.01 12.92 -6.02
CA ILE A 8 22.66 13.75 -5.01
C ILE A 8 23.49 14.87 -5.63
N ALA A 9 24.22 14.63 -6.73
CA ALA A 9 24.95 15.67 -7.43
C ALA A 9 24.02 16.81 -7.89
N ALA A 10 22.90 16.46 -8.49
CA ALA A 10 21.88 17.43 -8.89
C ALA A 10 21.28 18.17 -7.68
N MET A 11 21.04 17.45 -6.57
CA MET A 11 20.53 18.06 -5.33
C MET A 11 21.56 19.01 -4.70
N VAL A 12 22.84 18.64 -4.70
CA VAL A 12 23.91 19.51 -4.19
C VAL A 12 24.03 20.79 -5.02
N GLN A 13 23.86 20.71 -6.35
CA GLN A 13 23.78 21.91 -7.19
C GLN A 13 22.59 22.82 -6.80
N GLU A 14 21.44 22.23 -6.52
CA GLU A 14 20.26 22.99 -6.06
C GLU A 14 20.47 23.59 -4.66
N LEU A 15 21.15 22.85 -3.76
CA LEU A 15 21.53 23.35 -2.43
C LEU A 15 22.47 24.54 -2.53
N HIS A 16 23.49 24.51 -3.41
CA HIS A 16 24.38 25.63 -3.68
C HIS A 16 23.61 26.86 -4.16
N ARG A 17 22.72 26.74 -5.14
CA ARG A 17 21.91 27.85 -5.66
C ARG A 17 21.09 28.56 -4.59
N ASN A 18 20.61 27.82 -3.58
CA ASN A 18 19.68 28.34 -2.58
C ASN A 18 20.32 28.67 -1.23
N LEU A 19 21.40 27.99 -0.85
CA LEU A 19 21.96 28.07 0.50
C LEU A 19 23.42 28.54 0.57
N ASP A 20 24.14 28.66 -0.53
CA ASP A 20 25.56 29.00 -0.49
C ASP A 20 25.78 30.36 0.17
N GLY A 21 26.72 30.41 1.13
CA GLY A 21 26.98 31.58 1.94
C GLY A 21 25.85 32.01 2.90
N GLY A 22 24.76 31.26 2.89
CA GLY A 22 23.57 31.49 3.73
C GLY A 22 23.74 31.05 5.19
N ARG A 23 22.64 31.06 5.93
CA ARG A 23 22.62 30.68 7.36
C ARG A 23 21.47 29.76 7.69
N PHE A 24 21.68 28.85 8.61
CA PHE A 24 20.61 28.10 9.26
C PHE A 24 19.93 28.97 10.33
N ASN A 25 18.61 29.12 10.27
CA ASN A 25 17.86 29.96 11.19
C ASN A 25 17.05 29.15 12.22
N LYS A 26 16.34 28.11 11.78
CA LYS A 26 15.50 27.31 12.64
C LYS A 26 15.72 25.83 12.35
N ILE A 27 15.91 25.04 13.39
CA ILE A 27 16.10 23.60 13.31
C ILE A 27 14.98 22.93 14.09
N ALA A 28 14.31 21.98 13.46
CA ALA A 28 13.26 21.17 14.05
C ALA A 28 13.47 19.70 13.69
N GLN A 29 13.03 18.80 14.55
CA GLN A 29 13.05 17.35 14.35
C GLN A 29 11.61 16.85 14.46
N PRO A 30 10.85 16.81 13.33
CA PRO A 30 9.45 16.41 13.35
C PRO A 30 9.26 14.92 13.62
N GLU A 31 10.22 14.09 13.23
CA GLU A 31 10.21 12.63 13.39
C GLU A 31 11.54 12.15 13.99
N SER A 32 11.58 10.93 14.53
CA SER A 32 12.79 10.40 15.18
C SER A 32 14.02 10.37 14.27
N ASP A 33 13.81 10.28 12.95
CA ASP A 33 14.85 10.12 11.93
C ASP A 33 14.81 11.24 10.84
N ALA A 34 14.12 12.35 11.09
CA ALA A 34 14.00 13.45 10.13
C ALA A 34 14.27 14.82 10.78
N LEU A 35 15.02 15.66 10.07
CA LEU A 35 15.24 17.06 10.40
C LEU A 35 14.52 17.98 9.40
N MET A 36 14.06 19.12 9.89
CA MET A 36 13.57 20.22 9.08
C MET A 36 14.36 21.48 9.45
N ILE A 37 15.15 21.98 8.52
CA ILE A 37 16.01 23.14 8.70
C ILE A 37 15.45 24.29 7.87
N THR A 38 15.18 25.42 8.51
CA THR A 38 14.88 26.66 7.80
C THR A 38 16.16 27.45 7.65
N GLY A 39 16.56 27.74 6.43
CA GLY A 39 17.73 28.51 6.08
C GLY A 39 17.35 29.81 5.36
N LYS A 40 18.31 30.74 5.30
CA LYS A 40 18.22 31.96 4.50
C LYS A 40 19.47 32.07 3.65
N GLY A 41 19.31 31.95 2.34
CA GLY A 41 20.36 32.15 1.35
C GLY A 41 20.09 33.34 0.44
N ALA A 42 20.78 33.40 -0.68
CA ALA A 42 20.67 34.51 -1.65
C ALA A 42 19.24 34.69 -2.20
N ASN A 43 18.51 33.57 -2.41
CA ASN A 43 17.14 33.56 -2.93
C ASN A 43 16.05 33.70 -1.86
N GLY A 44 16.43 34.11 -0.64
CA GLY A 44 15.48 34.29 0.47
C GLY A 44 15.43 33.13 1.45
N GLN A 45 14.29 32.97 2.12
CA GLN A 45 14.10 31.92 3.11
C GLN A 45 13.63 30.63 2.44
N CYS A 46 14.31 29.53 2.73
CA CYS A 46 13.96 28.18 2.26
C CYS A 46 13.84 27.19 3.42
N ARG A 47 13.15 26.11 3.19
CA ARG A 47 12.98 25.04 4.17
C ARG A 47 13.47 23.73 3.58
N LEU A 48 14.46 23.13 4.23
CA LEU A 48 15.10 21.88 3.84
C LEU A 48 14.59 20.73 4.73
N LEU A 49 14.03 19.71 4.13
CA LEU A 49 13.69 18.45 4.80
C LEU A 49 14.82 17.45 4.55
N ILE A 50 15.31 16.84 5.63
CA ILE A 50 16.33 15.79 5.60
C ILE A 50 15.76 14.59 6.32
N SER A 51 15.70 13.44 5.67
CA SER A 51 15.21 12.18 6.23
C SER A 51 16.29 11.12 6.16
N ALA A 52 16.64 10.57 7.31
CA ALA A 52 17.49 9.38 7.43
C ALA A 52 16.66 8.11 7.57
N SER A 53 15.38 8.12 7.14
CA SER A 53 14.51 6.94 7.19
C SER A 53 15.13 5.77 6.42
N ALA A 54 15.01 4.56 6.96
CA ALA A 54 15.53 3.36 6.31
C ALA A 54 14.83 3.05 4.97
N SER A 55 13.56 3.42 4.86
CA SER A 55 12.74 3.20 3.67
C SER A 55 12.72 4.38 2.71
N LEU A 56 12.88 5.60 3.23
CA LEU A 56 12.79 6.86 2.47
C LEU A 56 13.89 7.86 2.89
N PRO A 57 15.18 7.53 2.61
CA PRO A 57 16.25 8.47 2.82
C PRO A 57 16.20 9.53 1.71
N LEU A 58 16.13 10.81 2.08
CA LEU A 58 16.02 11.90 1.12
C LEU A 58 16.42 13.25 1.73
N ILE A 59 16.75 14.19 0.85
CA ILE A 59 16.99 15.59 1.15
C ILE A 59 16.39 16.43 0.04
N TYR A 60 15.53 17.41 0.36
CA TYR A 60 14.96 18.33 -0.62
C TYR A 60 14.32 19.56 0.03
N PHE A 61 14.13 20.63 -0.75
CA PHE A 61 13.39 21.82 -0.31
C PHE A 61 11.89 21.59 -0.38
N THR A 62 11.16 22.09 0.62
CA THR A 62 9.70 21.96 0.68
C THR A 62 9.02 23.22 1.17
N GLY A 63 7.88 23.55 0.59
CA GLY A 63 6.96 24.57 1.10
C GLY A 63 6.15 24.11 2.31
N LYS A 64 6.03 22.79 2.53
CA LYS A 64 5.17 22.21 3.57
C LYS A 64 5.85 22.26 4.94
N ASN A 65 5.05 22.49 5.98
CA ASN A 65 5.51 22.41 7.36
C ASN A 65 5.05 21.11 8.01
N LYS A 66 5.98 20.38 8.63
CA LYS A 66 5.63 19.20 9.45
C LYS A 66 5.47 19.64 10.92
N PRO A 67 4.42 19.18 11.63
CA PRO A 67 4.28 19.46 13.05
C PRO A 67 5.45 18.83 13.81
N SER A 68 6.04 19.59 14.73
CA SER A 68 7.12 19.11 15.60
C SER A 68 6.54 18.65 16.94
N PRO A 69 7.20 17.68 17.62
CA PRO A 69 6.82 17.28 18.98
C PRO A 69 6.93 18.46 19.95
N LEU A 70 6.13 18.42 21.02
CA LEU A 70 6.13 19.47 22.06
C LEU A 70 7.50 19.64 22.72
N THR A 71 8.21 18.52 22.92
CA THR A 71 9.60 18.52 23.44
C THR A 71 10.54 18.13 22.33
N ALA A 72 11.52 18.96 22.02
CA ALA A 72 12.51 18.67 20.99
C ALA A 72 13.47 17.54 21.46
N PRO A 73 13.79 16.56 20.58
CA PRO A 73 14.78 15.53 20.89
C PRO A 73 16.18 16.12 21.16
N ASN A 74 17.00 15.37 21.91
CA ASN A 74 18.35 15.81 22.33
C ASN A 74 19.22 16.22 21.13
N PHE A 75 19.25 15.44 20.06
CA PHE A 75 20.01 15.76 18.86
C PHE A 75 19.58 17.12 18.25
N CYS A 76 18.29 17.40 18.20
CA CYS A 76 17.77 18.68 17.74
C CYS A 76 18.21 19.84 18.65
N MET A 77 18.20 19.61 19.96
CA MET A 77 18.65 20.64 20.93
C MET A 77 20.15 20.92 20.82
N LEU A 78 20.95 19.88 20.60
CA LEU A 78 22.39 20.00 20.35
C LEU A 78 22.66 20.83 19.08
N LEU A 79 21.99 20.51 17.97
CA LEU A 79 22.12 21.27 16.73
C LEU A 79 21.71 22.75 16.91
N ARG A 80 20.60 23.01 17.62
CA ARG A 80 20.18 24.41 17.92
C ARG A 80 21.22 25.17 18.71
N LYS A 81 21.85 24.52 19.68
CA LYS A 81 22.92 25.14 20.52
C LYS A 81 24.14 25.53 19.67
N HIS A 82 24.59 24.64 18.79
CA HIS A 82 25.86 24.81 18.08
C HIS A 82 25.74 25.45 16.70
N ILE A 83 24.65 25.18 15.95
CA ILE A 83 24.52 25.66 14.56
C ILE A 83 23.23 26.43 14.28
N GLY A 84 22.53 26.88 15.33
CA GLY A 84 21.27 27.64 15.22
C GLY A 84 21.35 29.02 14.56
N SER A 85 22.49 29.45 14.10
CA SER A 85 22.71 30.66 13.30
C SER A 85 24.00 30.57 12.50
N ALA A 86 24.52 29.37 12.34
CA ALA A 86 25.77 29.11 11.65
C ALA A 86 25.68 29.52 10.18
N ARG A 87 26.78 30.07 9.66
CA ARG A 87 26.95 30.33 8.24
C ARG A 87 27.37 29.04 7.53
N ILE A 88 26.77 28.77 6.37
CA ILE A 88 27.15 27.68 5.50
C ILE A 88 28.36 28.17 4.69
N SER A 89 29.53 27.58 4.92
CA SER A 89 30.76 27.89 4.20
C SER A 89 30.95 27.03 2.96
N SER A 90 30.48 25.78 3.01
CA SER A 90 30.58 24.84 1.87
C SER A 90 29.48 23.79 1.97
N ILE A 91 29.01 23.32 0.82
CA ILE A 91 28.15 22.15 0.66
C ILE A 91 28.81 21.25 -0.37
N ARG A 92 29.02 19.97 -0.07
CA ARG A 92 29.69 19.09 -1.00
C ARG A 92 29.19 17.64 -0.95
N GLN A 93 29.39 16.95 -2.05
CA GLN A 93 29.25 15.50 -2.15
C GLN A 93 30.66 14.91 -2.25
N PRO A 94 31.10 14.02 -1.36
CA PRO A 94 32.40 13.34 -1.49
C PRO A 94 32.37 12.34 -2.66
N GLY A 95 33.11 12.62 -3.73
CA GLY A 95 33.04 11.83 -4.95
C GLY A 95 31.60 11.73 -5.49
N MET A 96 31.18 10.53 -5.87
CA MET A 96 29.79 10.24 -6.24
C MET A 96 29.05 9.46 -5.12
N GLU A 97 29.49 9.58 -3.86
CA GLU A 97 28.87 8.92 -2.73
C GLU A 97 27.48 9.49 -2.41
N ARG A 98 26.65 8.69 -1.77
CA ARG A 98 25.31 9.13 -1.31
C ARG A 98 25.39 9.87 0.01
N VAL A 99 26.21 10.91 0.02
CA VAL A 99 26.51 11.74 1.21
C VAL A 99 26.49 13.21 0.83
N VAL A 100 25.86 14.02 1.67
CA VAL A 100 25.91 15.49 1.58
C VAL A 100 26.57 16.03 2.84
N GLU A 101 27.64 16.78 2.70
CA GLU A 101 28.34 17.44 3.80
C GLU A 101 28.09 18.93 3.78
N PHE A 102 27.63 19.48 4.90
CA PHE A 102 27.55 20.91 5.14
C PHE A 102 28.69 21.32 6.07
N GLU A 103 29.58 22.17 5.61
CA GLU A 103 30.58 22.84 6.44
C GLU A 103 29.96 24.16 6.97
N LEU A 104 29.97 24.28 8.30
CA LEU A 104 29.26 25.33 9.03
C LEU A 104 30.21 26.14 9.91
N GLU A 105 30.22 27.45 9.72
CA GLU A 105 30.98 28.40 10.54
C GLU A 105 30.09 29.03 11.58
N HIS A 106 30.52 28.98 12.81
CA HIS A 106 29.85 29.67 13.91
C HIS A 106 30.89 30.21 14.91
N ARG A 107 30.43 30.95 15.91
CA ARG A 107 31.27 31.37 17.03
C ARG A 107 31.01 30.51 18.24
N ASN A 108 32.09 30.09 18.92
CA ASN A 108 31.99 29.37 20.17
C ASN A 108 31.51 30.29 21.32
N GLU A 109 31.37 29.75 22.52
CA GLU A 109 30.94 30.49 23.71
C GLU A 109 31.92 31.62 24.10
N MET A 110 33.18 31.56 23.65
CA MET A 110 34.21 32.59 23.85
C MET A 110 34.24 33.62 22.73
N GLY A 111 33.47 33.43 21.67
CA GLY A 111 33.40 34.32 20.50
C GLY A 111 34.37 33.97 19.37
N ASP A 112 35.18 32.91 19.51
CA ASP A 112 36.13 32.48 18.50
C ASP A 112 35.43 31.79 17.33
N PRO A 113 35.90 31.97 16.08
CA PRO A 113 35.38 31.26 14.93
C PRO A 113 35.72 29.79 15.02
N CYS A 114 34.75 28.92 14.82
CA CYS A 114 34.94 27.49 14.78
C CYS A 114 34.12 26.86 13.65
N LYS A 115 34.57 25.70 13.18
CA LYS A 115 33.94 24.94 12.13
C LYS A 115 33.27 23.70 12.67
N LYS A 116 32.15 23.33 12.09
CA LYS A 116 31.40 22.11 12.36
C LYS A 116 30.92 21.50 11.05
N PHE A 117 30.69 20.20 11.06
CA PHE A 117 30.17 19.47 9.92
C PHE A 117 28.82 18.84 10.26
N LEU A 118 27.82 19.07 9.40
CA LEU A 118 26.58 18.30 9.39
C LEU A 118 26.62 17.39 8.17
N ILE A 119 26.70 16.08 8.42
CA ILE A 119 26.88 15.07 7.39
C ILE A 119 25.61 14.26 7.26
N VAL A 120 25.07 14.21 6.06
CA VAL A 120 23.83 13.49 5.73
C VAL A 120 24.16 12.30 4.84
N GLU A 121 23.98 11.10 5.37
CA GLU A 121 24.18 9.84 4.65
C GLU A 121 22.83 9.26 4.23
N LEU A 122 22.67 8.97 2.94
CA LEU A 122 21.42 8.54 2.32
C LEU A 122 21.57 7.13 1.74
N MET A 123 21.87 6.15 2.62
CA MET A 123 22.26 4.78 2.28
C MET A 123 21.21 3.73 2.70
N GLY A 124 19.91 4.02 2.51
CA GLY A 124 18.80 3.12 2.89
C GLY A 124 18.80 2.84 4.39
N LYS A 125 18.85 1.57 4.80
CA LYS A 125 18.86 1.19 6.22
C LYS A 125 20.04 1.74 7.02
N HIS A 126 21.11 2.14 6.35
CA HIS A 126 22.32 2.74 6.95
C HIS A 126 22.33 4.25 6.91
N SER A 127 21.22 4.88 6.49
CA SER A 127 21.10 6.35 6.46
C SER A 127 21.19 6.95 7.85
N ASN A 128 21.91 8.08 7.95
CA ASN A 128 22.13 8.78 9.21
C ASN A 128 22.29 10.29 8.98
N ILE A 129 22.15 11.07 10.04
CA ILE A 129 22.52 12.50 10.07
C ILE A 129 23.49 12.65 11.23
N ILE A 130 24.71 13.01 10.92
CA ILE A 130 25.85 13.00 11.86
C ILE A 130 26.37 14.41 12.02
N PHE A 131 26.62 14.82 13.25
CA PHE A 131 27.16 16.13 13.58
C PHE A 131 28.56 15.97 14.15
N CYS A 132 29.56 16.62 13.50
CA CYS A 132 30.97 16.50 13.86
C CYS A 132 31.58 17.86 14.15
N ASP A 133 32.68 17.83 14.90
CA ASP A 133 33.55 18.99 15.09
C ASP A 133 34.51 19.21 13.89
N GLU A 134 35.43 20.16 14.01
CA GLU A 134 36.42 20.51 12.98
C GLU A 134 37.41 19.37 12.69
N ASN A 135 37.65 18.47 13.66
CA ASN A 135 38.55 17.33 13.54
C ASN A 135 37.82 16.07 13.06
N ARG A 136 36.56 16.18 12.62
CA ARG A 136 35.70 15.06 12.24
C ARG A 136 35.33 14.12 13.41
N MET A 137 35.53 14.51 14.65
CA MET A 137 35.04 13.76 15.80
C MET A 137 33.51 13.94 15.90
N ILE A 138 32.79 12.84 16.04
CA ILE A 138 31.33 12.82 16.15
C ILE A 138 30.92 13.43 17.48
N LEU A 139 30.16 14.51 17.44
CA LEU A 139 29.54 15.15 18.59
C LEU A 139 28.21 14.46 18.95
N ASP A 140 27.42 14.12 17.94
CA ASP A 140 26.19 13.32 18.07
C ASP A 140 25.67 12.92 16.69
N SER A 141 24.64 12.07 16.66
CA SER A 141 23.95 11.64 15.44
C SER A 141 22.48 11.39 15.69
N ILE A 142 21.66 11.48 14.64
CA ILE A 142 20.22 11.21 14.74
C ILE A 142 19.94 9.72 15.05
N LYS A 143 20.85 8.83 14.64
CA LYS A 143 20.83 7.40 14.94
C LYS A 143 22.17 6.98 15.50
N HIS A 144 22.20 6.50 16.73
CA HIS A 144 23.36 5.90 17.33
C HIS A 144 23.58 4.48 16.80
N VAL A 145 24.79 4.18 16.34
CA VAL A 145 25.17 2.85 15.83
C VAL A 145 26.34 2.33 16.65
N SER A 146 26.08 1.31 17.45
CA SER A 146 27.09 0.64 18.28
C SER A 146 27.78 -0.51 17.53
N SER A 147 28.88 -1.03 18.08
CA SER A 147 29.61 -2.21 17.58
C SER A 147 28.72 -3.46 17.46
N HIS A 148 27.66 -3.58 18.26
CA HIS A 148 26.69 -4.67 18.14
C HIS A 148 25.75 -4.54 16.92
N MET A 149 25.57 -3.32 16.41
CA MET A 149 24.67 -3.02 15.27
C MET A 149 25.42 -2.99 13.93
N SER A 150 26.71 -2.70 13.94
CA SER A 150 27.54 -2.62 12.73
C SER A 150 28.96 -3.13 13.03
N SER A 151 29.42 -4.03 12.16
CA SER A 151 30.81 -4.50 12.14
C SER A 151 31.77 -3.56 11.40
N VAL A 152 31.25 -2.56 10.69
CA VAL A 152 32.05 -1.67 9.82
C VAL A 152 32.54 -0.45 10.60
N ARG A 153 31.64 0.21 11.33
CA ARG A 153 31.96 1.39 12.15
C ARG A 153 30.92 1.62 13.24
N GLU A 154 31.35 2.33 14.27
CA GLU A 154 30.46 2.89 15.29
C GLU A 154 30.13 4.34 14.91
N VAL A 155 28.88 4.77 15.16
CA VAL A 155 28.45 6.17 15.05
C VAL A 155 27.91 6.59 16.41
N LEU A 156 28.84 7.00 17.28
CA LEU A 156 28.60 7.40 18.66
C LEU A 156 29.40 8.67 19.00
N PRO A 157 28.97 9.49 19.95
CA PRO A 157 29.74 10.62 20.43
C PRO A 157 31.15 10.23 20.84
N GLY A 158 32.15 11.05 20.45
CA GLY A 158 33.57 10.84 20.74
C GLY A 158 34.27 9.83 19.81
N ARG A 159 33.62 9.31 18.78
CA ARG A 159 34.24 8.49 17.73
C ARG A 159 34.59 9.36 16.52
N ASP A 160 35.63 8.95 15.79
CA ASP A 160 36.00 9.62 14.56
C ASP A 160 35.02 9.27 13.43
N TYR A 161 34.63 10.26 12.67
CA TYR A 161 33.84 10.06 11.47
C TYR A 161 34.72 9.68 10.30
N PHE A 162 34.37 8.61 9.62
CA PHE A 162 34.93 8.24 8.32
C PHE A 162 33.85 7.67 7.40
N LEU A 163 34.02 7.84 6.12
CA LEU A 163 33.15 7.24 5.10
C LEU A 163 33.42 5.72 5.06
N PRO A 164 32.42 4.85 5.23
CA PRO A 164 32.66 3.42 5.16
C PRO A 164 32.91 2.96 3.72
N HIS A 165 34.11 2.61 3.40
CA HIS A 165 34.45 1.94 2.14
C HIS A 165 34.14 0.44 2.27
N THR A 166 32.87 0.07 2.02
CA THR A 166 32.40 -1.34 2.12
C THR A 166 32.58 -2.13 0.84
N GLN A 167 32.84 -1.45 -0.27
CA GLN A 167 33.08 -2.05 -1.60
C GLN A 167 34.16 -1.24 -2.30
N GLU A 168 35.11 -1.94 -2.91
CA GLU A 168 36.09 -1.31 -3.84
C GLU A 168 35.35 -0.95 -5.14
N LYS A 169 34.84 0.28 -5.20
CA LYS A 169 34.21 0.85 -6.40
C LYS A 169 35.09 1.96 -6.94
N SER A 170 35.21 2.00 -8.27
CA SER A 170 35.89 3.09 -8.95
C SER A 170 35.06 4.35 -9.01
N ASP A 171 35.71 5.50 -8.99
CA ASP A 171 35.06 6.79 -9.18
C ASP A 171 34.63 6.94 -10.65
N PRO A 172 33.34 7.08 -10.95
CA PRO A 172 32.86 7.20 -12.34
C PRO A 172 33.29 8.48 -13.04
N LEU A 173 33.74 9.50 -12.30
CA LEU A 173 34.15 10.79 -12.86
C LEU A 173 35.61 10.74 -13.36
N THR A 174 36.45 9.88 -12.79
CA THR A 174 37.89 9.85 -13.06
C THR A 174 38.39 8.58 -13.73
N ILE A 175 37.55 7.52 -13.77
CA ILE A 175 37.92 6.22 -14.37
C ILE A 175 38.32 6.37 -15.85
N THR A 176 39.45 5.78 -16.19
CA THR A 176 39.94 5.73 -17.57
C THR A 176 39.27 4.61 -18.37
N GLU A 177 39.35 4.66 -19.71
CA GLU A 177 38.77 3.63 -20.58
C GLU A 177 39.33 2.24 -20.27
N THR A 178 40.64 2.12 -20.12
CA THR A 178 41.29 0.84 -19.82
C THR A 178 40.81 0.26 -18.49
N GLU A 179 40.79 1.08 -17.43
CA GLU A 179 40.30 0.68 -16.11
C GLU A 179 38.81 0.31 -16.14
N PHE A 180 38.00 1.03 -16.92
CA PHE A 180 36.59 0.73 -17.09
C PHE A 180 36.37 -0.64 -17.73
N ILE A 181 37.06 -0.91 -18.85
CA ILE A 181 36.96 -2.19 -19.57
C ILE A 181 37.42 -3.34 -18.67
N GLU A 182 38.57 -3.21 -18.01
CA GLU A 182 39.05 -4.22 -17.06
C GLU A 182 38.08 -4.46 -15.91
N THR A 183 37.50 -3.40 -15.34
CA THR A 183 36.63 -3.49 -14.20
C THR A 183 35.25 -4.08 -14.55
N ILE A 184 34.72 -3.78 -15.74
CA ILE A 184 33.35 -4.20 -16.13
C ILE A 184 33.37 -5.55 -16.84
N CYS A 185 34.22 -5.73 -17.88
CA CYS A 185 34.16 -6.91 -18.73
C CYS A 185 34.64 -8.21 -18.08
N HIS A 186 35.39 -8.14 -16.97
CA HIS A 186 35.86 -9.33 -16.27
C HIS A 186 34.89 -9.80 -15.13
N LYS A 187 33.80 -9.06 -14.87
CA LYS A 187 32.88 -9.47 -13.81
C LYS A 187 31.99 -10.65 -14.23
N PRO A 188 31.80 -11.65 -13.34
CA PRO A 188 30.93 -12.81 -13.60
C PRO A 188 29.46 -12.48 -13.34
N CYS A 189 28.95 -11.45 -14.00
CA CYS A 189 27.55 -11.01 -13.90
C CYS A 189 27.12 -10.33 -15.21
N ASN A 190 25.86 -9.90 -15.27
CA ASN A 190 25.37 -9.15 -16.43
C ASN A 190 25.93 -7.71 -16.45
N ILE A 191 25.92 -7.10 -17.66
CA ILE A 191 26.52 -5.78 -17.92
C ILE A 191 25.94 -4.70 -17.00
N SER A 192 24.63 -4.60 -16.91
CA SER A 192 23.96 -3.62 -16.03
C SER A 192 24.44 -3.77 -14.58
N LYS A 193 24.49 -5.00 -14.06
CA LYS A 193 24.98 -5.28 -12.71
C LYS A 193 26.47 -4.97 -12.55
N ALA A 194 27.30 -5.27 -13.53
CA ALA A 194 28.70 -4.93 -13.51
C ALA A 194 28.91 -3.42 -13.36
N LEU A 195 28.15 -2.59 -14.08
CA LEU A 195 28.21 -1.13 -14.01
C LEU A 195 27.91 -0.62 -12.59
N TYR A 196 26.70 -0.89 -12.02
CA TYR A 196 26.33 -0.30 -10.74
C TYR A 196 27.03 -0.93 -9.52
N THR A 197 27.60 -2.14 -9.66
CA THR A 197 28.40 -2.73 -8.57
C THR A 197 29.86 -2.33 -8.60
N SER A 198 30.38 -1.82 -9.72
CA SER A 198 31.79 -1.42 -9.87
C SER A 198 32.00 0.08 -9.77
N LEU A 199 30.99 0.88 -10.08
CA LEU A 199 31.10 2.34 -10.13
C LEU A 199 30.31 2.97 -8.98
N THR A 200 30.93 3.92 -8.28
CA THR A 200 30.31 4.62 -7.16
C THR A 200 29.16 5.49 -7.64
N GLY A 201 28.07 5.51 -6.91
CA GLY A 201 26.94 6.42 -7.14
C GLY A 201 26.00 6.04 -8.28
N LEU A 202 26.27 5.00 -9.05
CA LEU A 202 25.35 4.51 -10.07
C LEU A 202 24.27 3.61 -9.46
N SER A 203 23.03 3.80 -9.94
CA SER A 203 21.89 2.93 -9.64
C SER A 203 21.67 1.89 -10.75
N PRO A 204 20.94 0.80 -10.48
CA PRO A 204 20.51 -0.12 -11.55
C PRO A 204 19.77 0.59 -12.68
N LEU A 205 18.92 1.58 -12.37
CA LEU A 205 18.17 2.36 -13.34
C LEU A 205 19.09 3.09 -14.33
N ILE A 206 20.12 3.76 -13.83
CA ILE A 206 21.09 4.48 -14.67
C ILE A 206 21.99 3.49 -15.44
N ALA A 207 22.33 2.35 -14.84
CA ALA A 207 23.10 1.32 -15.54
C ALA A 207 22.31 0.74 -16.73
N GLU A 208 21.00 0.52 -16.57
CA GLU A 208 20.11 0.09 -17.65
C GLU A 208 19.98 1.17 -18.74
N GLU A 209 19.85 2.44 -18.35
CA GLU A 209 19.82 3.57 -19.28
C GLU A 209 21.11 3.68 -20.10
N ILE A 210 22.27 3.48 -19.48
CA ILE A 210 23.57 3.46 -20.17
C ILE A 210 23.61 2.34 -21.21
N CYS A 211 23.21 1.12 -20.84
CA CYS A 211 23.13 -0.02 -21.74
C CYS A 211 22.16 0.26 -22.91
N TYR A 212 20.98 0.78 -22.61
CA TYR A 212 19.98 1.13 -23.63
C TYR A 212 20.49 2.16 -24.63
N ARG A 213 21.11 3.25 -24.15
CA ARG A 213 21.74 4.27 -25.02
C ARG A 213 22.89 3.74 -25.86
N ALA A 214 23.61 2.73 -25.35
CA ALA A 214 24.65 2.04 -26.08
C ALA A 214 24.10 0.97 -27.06
N SER A 215 22.77 0.76 -27.09
CA SER A 215 22.12 -0.32 -27.86
C SER A 215 22.68 -1.71 -27.50
N ILE A 216 22.98 -1.93 -26.23
CA ILE A 216 23.51 -3.18 -25.68
C ILE A 216 22.46 -3.72 -24.71
N ASP A 217 22.18 -5.04 -24.76
CA ASP A 217 21.31 -5.67 -23.78
C ASP A 217 22.02 -5.76 -22.41
N GLY A 218 21.55 -4.98 -21.44
CA GLY A 218 22.13 -4.96 -20.08
C GLY A 218 22.01 -6.29 -19.34
N SER A 219 21.20 -7.24 -19.81
CA SER A 219 21.05 -8.58 -19.26
C SER A 219 22.12 -9.57 -19.76
N ASP A 220 22.84 -9.24 -20.83
CA ASP A 220 23.93 -10.06 -21.35
C ASP A 220 25.09 -10.15 -20.35
N ALA A 221 25.86 -11.25 -20.43
CA ALA A 221 27.03 -11.44 -19.59
C ALA A 221 28.10 -10.38 -19.89
N ALA A 222 28.66 -9.73 -18.89
CA ALA A 222 29.69 -8.71 -19.07
C ALA A 222 30.93 -9.27 -19.80
N GLN A 223 31.26 -10.53 -19.58
CA GLN A 223 32.36 -11.24 -20.22
C GLN A 223 32.13 -11.53 -21.73
N SER A 224 30.91 -11.37 -22.25
CA SER A 224 30.59 -11.54 -23.66
C SER A 224 30.86 -10.29 -24.51
N LEU A 225 31.14 -9.14 -23.87
CA LEU A 225 31.44 -7.90 -24.57
C LEU A 225 32.78 -8.04 -25.34
N ASN A 226 32.70 -7.80 -26.63
CA ASN A 226 33.93 -7.64 -27.42
C ASN A 226 34.51 -6.23 -27.20
N GLU A 227 35.77 -6.04 -27.58
CA GLU A 227 36.51 -4.79 -27.38
C GLU A 227 35.78 -3.57 -27.97
N THR A 228 35.22 -3.68 -29.17
CA THR A 228 34.50 -2.59 -29.84
C THR A 228 33.21 -2.21 -29.05
N ALA A 229 32.45 -3.19 -28.57
CA ALA A 229 31.24 -2.95 -27.78
C ALA A 229 31.59 -2.37 -26.40
N ALA A 230 32.67 -2.82 -25.77
CA ALA A 230 33.17 -2.31 -24.51
C ALA A 230 33.60 -0.83 -24.61
N THR A 231 34.38 -0.48 -25.65
CA THR A 231 34.73 0.91 -25.95
C THR A 231 33.49 1.78 -26.22
N HIS A 232 32.53 1.28 -27.00
CA HIS A 232 31.28 2.01 -27.24
C HIS A 232 30.46 2.23 -25.96
N LEU A 233 30.38 1.23 -25.10
CA LEU A 233 29.75 1.34 -23.80
C LEU A 233 30.42 2.41 -22.92
N TYR A 234 31.78 2.40 -22.89
CA TYR A 234 32.56 3.41 -22.18
C TYR A 234 32.29 4.83 -22.70
N HIS A 235 32.30 5.05 -23.99
CA HIS A 235 32.02 6.39 -24.53
C HIS A 235 30.58 6.85 -24.27
N THR A 236 29.63 5.93 -24.26
CA THR A 236 28.24 6.25 -23.90
C THR A 236 28.12 6.60 -22.41
N PHE A 237 28.74 5.82 -21.54
CA PHE A 237 28.87 6.11 -20.12
C PHE A 237 29.58 7.44 -19.88
N ARG A 238 30.70 7.72 -20.53
CA ARG A 238 31.48 8.94 -20.35
C ARG A 238 30.66 10.19 -20.71
N ARG A 239 29.95 10.19 -21.83
CA ARG A 239 29.06 11.29 -22.23
C ARG A 239 27.99 11.58 -21.15
N LEU A 240 27.45 10.56 -20.51
CA LEU A 240 26.49 10.74 -19.44
C LEU A 240 27.15 11.32 -18.18
N MET A 241 28.38 10.90 -17.86
CA MET A 241 29.14 11.49 -16.74
C MET A 241 29.56 12.92 -17.01
N ASP A 242 29.89 13.28 -18.27
CA ASP A 242 30.19 14.66 -18.65
C ASP A 242 28.98 15.59 -18.41
N GLN A 243 27.75 15.15 -18.73
CA GLN A 243 26.52 15.88 -18.37
C GLN A 243 26.40 16.12 -16.85
N VAL A 244 26.76 15.10 -16.05
CA VAL A 244 26.76 15.23 -14.58
C VAL A 244 27.77 16.27 -14.09
N VAL A 245 28.98 16.27 -14.67
CA VAL A 245 30.04 17.23 -14.33
C VAL A 245 29.66 18.65 -14.74
N GLU A 246 29.06 18.82 -15.92
CA GLU A 246 28.57 20.11 -16.42
C GLU A 246 27.35 20.62 -15.63
N GLY A 247 26.70 19.74 -14.86
CA GLY A 247 25.50 20.07 -14.10
C GLY A 247 24.27 20.24 -14.99
N ASP A 248 24.26 19.59 -16.15
CA ASP A 248 23.12 19.59 -17.07
C ASP A 248 22.10 18.53 -16.63
N PHE A 249 21.24 18.92 -15.68
CA PHE A 249 20.22 18.05 -15.10
C PHE A 249 18.84 18.42 -15.61
N THR A 250 18.06 17.39 -15.94
CA THR A 250 16.66 17.48 -16.33
C THR A 250 15.83 16.60 -15.39
N PRO A 251 15.44 17.10 -14.21
CA PRO A 251 14.62 16.32 -13.27
C PRO A 251 13.31 15.89 -13.92
N ASN A 252 13.01 14.59 -13.90
CA ASN A 252 11.81 14.04 -14.54
C ASN A 252 11.24 12.85 -13.77
N ILE A 253 9.93 12.63 -13.92
CA ILE A 253 9.21 11.47 -13.40
C ILE A 253 8.63 10.71 -14.59
N ILE A 254 8.80 9.41 -14.57
CA ILE A 254 8.19 8.49 -15.53
C ILE A 254 6.88 7.98 -14.94
N TYR A 255 5.80 8.12 -15.70
CA TYR A 255 4.46 7.67 -15.33
C TYR A 255 4.00 6.54 -16.24
N ARG A 256 3.25 5.62 -15.66
CA ARG A 256 2.42 4.64 -16.35
C ARG A 256 1.01 4.77 -15.82
N ASP A 257 0.03 4.95 -16.70
CA ASP A 257 -1.39 5.12 -16.29
C ASP A 257 -1.59 6.16 -15.16
N ASN A 258 -0.90 7.31 -15.25
CA ASN A 258 -0.87 8.37 -14.23
C ASN A 258 -0.27 7.97 -12.86
N GLU A 259 0.25 6.75 -12.70
CA GLU A 259 1.00 6.37 -11.51
C GLU A 259 2.51 6.63 -11.70
N PRO A 260 3.19 7.33 -10.78
CA PRO A 260 4.62 7.56 -10.87
C PRO A 260 5.38 6.24 -10.62
N VAL A 261 6.11 5.79 -11.63
CA VAL A 261 6.86 4.53 -11.60
C VAL A 261 8.28 4.77 -11.12
N GLU A 262 8.99 5.72 -11.75
CA GLU A 262 10.39 6.00 -11.46
C GLU A 262 10.68 7.50 -11.63
N TYR A 263 11.78 7.98 -11.07
CA TYR A 263 12.27 9.33 -11.30
C TYR A 263 13.78 9.33 -11.57
N ALA A 264 14.26 10.34 -12.29
CA ALA A 264 15.66 10.58 -12.51
C ALA A 264 15.94 12.08 -12.67
N VAL A 265 17.22 12.45 -12.55
CA VAL A 265 17.67 13.81 -12.84
C VAL A 265 18.32 13.95 -14.22
N LEU A 266 18.40 12.83 -14.96
CA LEU A 266 18.78 12.76 -16.36
C LEU A 266 17.61 12.20 -17.16
N PRO A 267 17.44 12.56 -18.44
CA PRO A 267 16.38 12.00 -19.28
C PRO A 267 16.53 10.47 -19.40
N LEU A 268 15.43 9.74 -19.15
CA LEU A 268 15.36 8.30 -19.32
C LEU A 268 14.74 7.96 -20.67
N THR A 269 15.51 7.28 -21.54
CA THR A 269 15.11 6.95 -22.91
C THR A 269 14.72 5.48 -23.09
N GLN A 270 14.94 4.65 -22.08
CA GLN A 270 14.68 3.20 -22.11
C GLN A 270 13.18 2.83 -22.00
N TYR A 271 12.31 3.78 -21.68
CA TYR A 271 10.88 3.52 -21.51
C TYR A 271 10.11 3.66 -22.82
N GLY A 272 9.27 2.67 -23.14
CA GLY A 272 8.46 2.62 -24.36
C GLY A 272 7.26 3.58 -24.34
N SER A 273 6.46 3.51 -25.40
CA SER A 273 5.30 4.42 -25.63
C SER A 273 4.17 4.30 -24.62
N GLU A 274 4.15 3.24 -23.81
CA GLU A 274 3.18 3.06 -22.69
C GLU A 274 3.52 3.92 -21.46
N TYR A 275 4.68 4.59 -21.48
CA TYR A 275 5.13 5.50 -20.43
C TYR A 275 5.18 6.93 -20.95
N HIS A 276 4.92 7.89 -20.09
CA HIS A 276 5.19 9.30 -20.39
C HIS A 276 6.12 9.90 -19.34
N SER A 277 6.95 10.84 -19.78
CA SER A 277 7.89 11.57 -18.93
C SER A 277 7.39 12.98 -18.70
N GLU A 278 7.34 13.41 -17.44
CA GLU A 278 7.07 14.79 -17.04
C GLU A 278 8.33 15.40 -16.43
N THR A 279 8.71 16.59 -16.92
CA THR A 279 9.91 17.31 -16.45
C THR A 279 9.56 18.32 -15.38
N PHE A 280 10.47 18.54 -14.45
CA PHE A 280 10.30 19.45 -13.31
C PHE A 280 11.38 20.52 -13.29
N PRO A 281 11.06 21.75 -12.79
CA PRO A 281 12.02 22.85 -12.76
C PRO A 281 13.15 22.65 -11.75
N THR A 282 12.96 21.81 -10.73
CA THR A 282 13.93 21.55 -9.67
C THR A 282 13.87 20.08 -9.22
N VAL A 283 15.00 19.58 -8.69
CA VAL A 283 15.06 18.25 -8.06
C VAL A 283 14.07 18.15 -6.90
N SER A 284 13.96 19.22 -6.11
CA SER A 284 13.04 19.28 -4.96
C SER A 284 11.59 19.18 -5.37
N SER A 285 11.15 19.87 -6.45
CA SER A 285 9.76 19.77 -6.94
C SER A 285 9.45 18.39 -7.49
N MET A 286 10.38 17.76 -8.20
CA MET A 286 10.27 16.38 -8.66
C MET A 286 10.13 15.41 -7.48
N LEU A 287 11.02 15.49 -6.49
CA LEU A 287 11.00 14.62 -5.31
C LEU A 287 9.73 14.84 -4.48
N GLU A 288 9.31 16.10 -4.28
CA GLU A 288 8.09 16.40 -3.54
C GLU A 288 6.85 15.79 -4.22
N THR A 289 6.77 15.87 -5.55
CA THR A 289 5.66 15.29 -6.34
C THR A 289 5.69 13.77 -6.28
N TYR A 290 6.84 13.15 -6.57
CA TYR A 290 6.99 11.70 -6.57
C TYR A 290 6.69 11.07 -5.20
N TYR A 291 7.25 11.63 -4.13
CA TYR A 291 7.06 11.10 -2.78
C TYR A 291 5.75 11.52 -2.14
N ALA A 292 5.14 12.65 -2.51
CA ALA A 292 3.80 13.00 -2.03
C ALA A 292 2.76 11.94 -2.42
N SER A 293 2.83 11.45 -3.64
CA SER A 293 1.98 10.36 -4.12
C SER A 293 2.31 9.03 -3.40
N ARG A 294 3.58 8.67 -3.30
CA ARG A 294 4.03 7.42 -2.67
C ARG A 294 3.97 7.42 -1.15
N ASP A 295 4.29 8.53 -0.48
CA ASP A 295 4.23 8.63 0.99
C ASP A 295 2.79 8.47 1.48
N THR A 296 1.83 9.07 0.78
CA THR A 296 0.41 8.90 1.07
C THR A 296 -0.01 7.44 0.92
N LEU A 297 0.30 6.80 -0.20
CA LEU A 297 -0.03 5.38 -0.45
C LEU A 297 0.71 4.43 0.51
N THR A 298 2.00 4.65 0.75
CA THR A 298 2.80 3.83 1.67
C THR A 298 2.32 3.97 3.11
N ARG A 299 2.00 5.19 3.55
CA ARG A 299 1.46 5.48 4.88
C ARG A 299 0.07 4.86 5.05
N ILE A 300 -0.78 4.94 4.03
CA ILE A 300 -2.09 4.30 4.02
C ILE A 300 -1.93 2.78 4.08
N ARG A 301 -1.07 2.19 3.26
CA ARG A 301 -0.78 0.75 3.28
C ARG A 301 -0.24 0.30 4.64
N GLN A 302 0.68 1.04 5.24
CA GLN A 302 1.27 0.72 6.55
C GLN A 302 0.23 0.86 7.67
N LYS A 303 -0.57 1.94 7.69
CA LYS A 303 -1.66 2.13 8.65
C LYS A 303 -2.80 1.14 8.43
N SER A 304 -3.05 0.70 7.21
CA SER A 304 -4.07 -0.30 6.90
C SER A 304 -3.62 -1.74 7.20
N SER A 305 -2.31 -1.99 7.39
CA SER A 305 -1.79 -3.36 7.58
C SER A 305 -2.40 -4.07 8.79
N ASP A 306 -2.58 -3.37 9.90
CA ASP A 306 -3.20 -3.91 11.10
C ASP A 306 -4.71 -4.18 10.89
N LEU A 307 -5.41 -3.26 10.20
CA LEU A 307 -6.82 -3.45 9.87
C LEU A 307 -6.99 -4.62 8.90
N ARG A 308 -6.14 -4.75 7.89
CA ARG A 308 -6.12 -5.88 6.95
C ARG A 308 -5.90 -7.20 7.66
N ARG A 309 -4.96 -7.27 8.61
CA ARG A 309 -4.69 -8.47 9.41
C ARG A 309 -5.92 -8.86 10.24
N ILE A 310 -6.60 -7.90 10.86
CA ILE A 310 -7.84 -8.15 11.63
C ILE A 310 -8.92 -8.73 10.72
N VAL A 311 -9.19 -8.10 9.57
CA VAL A 311 -10.19 -8.55 8.59
C VAL A 311 -9.86 -9.93 8.06
N GLN A 312 -8.60 -10.16 7.65
CA GLN A 312 -8.16 -11.46 7.13
C GLN A 312 -8.32 -12.58 8.16
N THR A 313 -7.92 -12.34 9.41
CA THR A 313 -8.08 -13.32 10.50
C THR A 313 -9.55 -13.64 10.75
N ALA A 314 -10.43 -12.62 10.73
CA ALA A 314 -11.86 -12.79 10.89
C ALA A 314 -12.47 -13.56 9.71
N LEU A 315 -12.08 -13.26 8.47
CA LEU A 315 -12.50 -13.99 7.26
C LEU A 315 -12.12 -15.46 7.32
N GLU A 316 -10.87 -15.79 7.65
CA GLU A 316 -10.41 -17.18 7.75
C GLU A 316 -11.18 -17.95 8.82
N ARG A 317 -11.42 -17.32 9.96
CA ARG A 317 -12.23 -17.94 11.05
C ARG A 317 -13.66 -18.23 10.58
N ASN A 318 -14.33 -17.27 9.95
CA ASN A 318 -15.71 -17.43 9.49
C ASN A 318 -15.82 -18.42 8.34
N ARG A 319 -14.86 -18.44 7.40
CA ARG A 319 -14.83 -19.45 6.32
C ARG A 319 -14.65 -20.88 6.86
N LYS A 320 -13.77 -21.08 7.86
CA LYS A 320 -13.63 -22.38 8.54
C LYS A 320 -14.91 -22.78 9.26
N LYS A 321 -15.55 -21.83 9.96
CA LYS A 321 -16.85 -22.04 10.63
C LYS A 321 -17.93 -22.47 9.61
N TYR A 322 -18.05 -21.74 8.50
CA TYR A 322 -18.99 -22.02 7.43
C TYR A 322 -18.80 -23.43 6.82
N ALA A 323 -17.57 -23.80 6.51
CA ALA A 323 -17.25 -25.12 6.00
C ALA A 323 -17.61 -26.25 6.99
N LEU A 324 -17.40 -26.04 8.29
CA LEU A 324 -17.80 -26.99 9.33
C LEU A 324 -19.32 -27.12 9.42
N GLN A 325 -20.04 -25.99 9.41
CA GLN A 325 -21.50 -25.95 9.41
C GLN A 325 -22.08 -26.64 8.18
N GLN A 326 -21.52 -26.41 6.99
CA GLN A 326 -21.92 -27.12 5.76
C GLN A 326 -21.74 -28.65 5.88
N LYS A 327 -20.62 -29.08 6.48
CA LYS A 327 -20.39 -30.54 6.72
C LYS A 327 -21.43 -31.09 7.68
N GLN A 328 -21.72 -30.42 8.76
CA GLN A 328 -22.75 -30.81 9.72
C GLN A 328 -24.14 -30.83 9.08
N MET A 329 -24.47 -29.86 8.21
CA MET A 329 -25.72 -29.81 7.47
C MET A 329 -25.89 -31.06 6.57
N LYS A 330 -24.82 -31.49 5.87
CA LYS A 330 -24.84 -32.74 5.08
C LYS A 330 -25.13 -33.98 5.94
N ASP A 331 -24.66 -33.99 7.19
CA ASP A 331 -24.92 -35.11 8.10
C ASP A 331 -26.38 -35.14 8.58
N THR A 332 -27.10 -34.01 8.61
CA THR A 332 -28.52 -33.97 8.94
C THR A 332 -29.42 -34.58 7.86
N ALA A 333 -28.95 -34.66 6.60
CA ALA A 333 -29.69 -35.28 5.51
C ALA A 333 -30.03 -36.76 5.80
N LYS A 334 -29.31 -37.40 6.74
CA LYS A 334 -29.59 -38.79 7.19
C LYS A 334 -30.84 -38.88 8.09
N LYS A 335 -31.47 -37.77 8.47
CA LYS A 335 -32.62 -37.73 9.38
C LYS A 335 -33.79 -38.60 8.88
N ASP A 336 -34.11 -38.50 7.57
CA ASP A 336 -35.24 -39.19 6.98
C ASP A 336 -35.10 -40.72 7.06
N LYS A 337 -33.87 -41.23 6.98
CA LYS A 337 -33.57 -42.64 7.23
C LYS A 337 -34.01 -43.10 8.63
N TYR A 338 -33.74 -42.26 9.66
CA TYR A 338 -34.13 -42.62 11.03
C TYR A 338 -35.63 -42.51 11.25
N LYS A 339 -36.29 -41.56 10.57
CA LYS A 339 -37.76 -41.47 10.56
C LYS A 339 -38.36 -42.77 10.01
N VAL A 340 -37.92 -43.17 8.81
CA VAL A 340 -38.38 -44.43 8.15
C VAL A 340 -38.11 -45.65 9.03
N TYR A 341 -36.96 -45.75 9.66
CA TYR A 341 -36.64 -46.86 10.57
C TYR A 341 -37.61 -46.91 11.75
N GLY A 342 -37.91 -45.77 12.41
CA GLY A 342 -38.86 -45.72 13.50
C GLY A 342 -40.28 -46.08 13.07
N GLU A 343 -40.74 -45.59 11.91
CA GLU A 343 -42.06 -45.91 11.35
C GLU A 343 -42.22 -47.39 11.00
N LEU A 344 -41.22 -47.98 10.34
CA LEU A 344 -41.25 -49.41 9.97
C LEU A 344 -41.23 -50.33 11.19
N ILE A 345 -40.45 -50.00 12.22
CA ILE A 345 -40.46 -50.76 13.47
C ILE A 345 -41.84 -50.65 14.16
N ASN A 346 -42.46 -49.48 14.21
CA ASN A 346 -43.78 -49.33 14.77
C ASN A 346 -44.86 -50.05 13.96
N THR A 347 -44.74 -50.16 12.66
CA THR A 347 -45.73 -50.79 11.76
C THR A 347 -45.63 -52.30 11.76
N TYR A 348 -44.42 -52.83 11.70
CA TYR A 348 -44.18 -54.26 11.49
C TYR A 348 -43.43 -54.94 12.66
N GLY A 349 -43.00 -54.18 13.69
CA GLY A 349 -42.15 -54.68 14.78
C GLY A 349 -42.89 -55.42 15.90
N TYR A 350 -44.22 -55.50 15.88
CA TYR A 350 -45.02 -56.18 16.92
C TYR A 350 -44.80 -57.67 16.99
N GLY A 351 -44.24 -58.30 15.96
CA GLY A 351 -43.92 -59.72 15.90
C GLY A 351 -42.45 -60.07 16.13
N LEU A 352 -41.63 -59.11 16.50
CA LEU A 352 -40.21 -59.32 16.73
C LEU A 352 -39.94 -59.90 18.11
N GLU A 353 -39.05 -60.91 18.17
CA GLU A 353 -38.56 -61.48 19.43
C GLU A 353 -37.60 -60.55 20.13
N GLU A 354 -37.62 -60.51 21.46
CA GLU A 354 -36.65 -59.74 22.27
C GLU A 354 -35.24 -60.26 21.99
N GLY A 355 -34.27 -59.30 21.87
CA GLY A 355 -32.87 -59.60 21.62
C GLY A 355 -32.47 -59.67 20.13
N CYS A 356 -33.36 -59.37 19.20
CA CYS A 356 -33.03 -59.26 17.77
C CYS A 356 -32.05 -58.15 17.51
N LYS A 357 -30.98 -58.41 16.71
CA LYS A 357 -29.94 -57.46 16.31
C LYS A 357 -30.30 -56.66 15.04
N SER A 358 -31.23 -57.14 14.24
CA SER A 358 -31.66 -56.51 13.01
C SER A 358 -33.07 -56.95 12.63
N PHE A 359 -33.75 -56.09 11.89
CA PHE A 359 -35.09 -56.30 11.38
C PHE A 359 -35.15 -55.99 9.88
N LYS A 360 -35.73 -56.90 9.09
CA LYS A 360 -35.97 -56.68 7.66
C LYS A 360 -37.42 -56.27 7.45
N ALA A 361 -37.64 -55.19 6.76
CA ALA A 361 -38.96 -54.67 6.43
C ALA A 361 -39.00 -54.09 5.03
N LEU A 362 -40.16 -54.18 4.39
CA LEU A 362 -40.41 -53.48 3.14
C LEU A 362 -40.59 -51.97 3.41
N ASN A 363 -39.75 -51.17 2.83
CA ASN A 363 -39.90 -49.71 2.87
C ASN A 363 -41.03 -49.31 1.91
N TYR A 364 -42.18 -48.96 2.44
CA TYR A 364 -43.35 -48.60 1.63
C TYR A 364 -43.20 -47.26 0.88
N TYR A 365 -42.13 -46.46 1.14
CA TYR A 365 -41.81 -45.25 0.36
C TYR A 365 -41.04 -45.55 -0.93
N THR A 366 -40.12 -46.56 -0.90
CA THR A 366 -39.26 -46.92 -2.05
C THR A 366 -39.61 -48.28 -2.65
N ASN A 367 -40.46 -49.06 -2.02
CA ASN A 367 -40.82 -50.45 -2.37
C ASN A 367 -39.62 -51.41 -2.38
N GLU A 368 -38.58 -51.11 -1.56
CA GLU A 368 -37.38 -51.93 -1.41
C GLU A 368 -37.31 -52.55 -0.02
N GLU A 369 -36.76 -53.76 0.09
CA GLU A 369 -36.51 -54.40 1.39
C GLU A 369 -35.26 -53.74 2.03
N ILE A 370 -35.42 -53.23 3.26
CA ILE A 370 -34.31 -52.64 4.01
C ILE A 370 -34.08 -53.41 5.32
N THR A 371 -32.81 -53.46 5.73
CA THR A 371 -32.41 -54.04 7.01
C THR A 371 -32.18 -52.92 8.04
N ILE A 372 -32.95 -52.92 9.11
CA ILE A 372 -32.91 -51.95 10.18
C ILE A 372 -32.12 -52.54 11.35
N PRO A 373 -30.99 -51.92 11.76
CA PRO A 373 -30.24 -52.36 12.95
C PRO A 373 -31.06 -52.11 14.23
N LEU A 374 -31.10 -53.10 15.13
CA LEU A 374 -31.75 -53.00 16.42
C LEU A 374 -30.73 -53.12 17.55
N ASP A 375 -30.99 -52.47 18.66
CA ASP A 375 -30.29 -52.68 19.92
C ASP A 375 -30.94 -53.85 20.65
N PRO A 376 -30.24 -54.98 20.82
CA PRO A 376 -30.82 -56.19 21.40
C PRO A 376 -31.18 -56.07 22.90
N THR A 377 -30.72 -55.00 23.55
CA THR A 377 -31.04 -54.70 24.96
C THR A 377 -32.34 -53.92 25.13
N LEU A 378 -32.96 -53.49 24.01
CA LEU A 378 -34.16 -52.65 23.99
C LEU A 378 -35.32 -53.40 23.31
N THR A 379 -36.51 -53.18 23.77
CA THR A 379 -37.73 -53.65 23.10
C THR A 379 -37.89 -52.99 21.72
N PRO A 380 -38.69 -53.59 20.81
CA PRO A 380 -38.97 -52.97 19.52
C PRO A 380 -39.50 -51.54 19.62
N GLN A 381 -40.38 -51.26 20.59
CA GLN A 381 -40.91 -49.93 20.81
C GLN A 381 -39.85 -48.94 21.30
N GLU A 382 -38.94 -49.36 22.18
CA GLU A 382 -37.80 -48.53 22.63
C GLU A 382 -36.80 -48.26 21.51
N ASN A 383 -36.55 -49.25 20.65
CA ASN A 383 -35.75 -49.05 19.43
C ASN A 383 -36.39 -48.04 18.47
N ALA A 384 -37.70 -48.13 18.24
CA ALA A 384 -38.44 -47.14 17.45
C ALA A 384 -38.33 -45.74 18.06
N LYS A 385 -38.53 -45.61 19.36
CA LYS A 385 -38.38 -44.34 20.10
C LYS A 385 -36.95 -43.77 19.95
N LYS A 386 -35.92 -44.60 20.08
CA LYS A 386 -34.52 -44.22 19.89
C LYS A 386 -34.27 -43.65 18.49
N TYR A 387 -34.86 -44.19 17.45
CA TYR A 387 -34.78 -43.69 16.09
C TYR A 387 -35.55 -42.37 15.92
N PHE A 388 -36.74 -42.23 16.49
CA PHE A 388 -37.49 -40.95 16.48
C PHE A 388 -36.79 -39.85 17.26
N ASP A 389 -36.18 -40.15 18.41
CA ASP A 389 -35.38 -39.21 19.17
C ASP A 389 -34.18 -38.72 18.35
N ARG A 390 -33.54 -39.61 17.62
CA ARG A 390 -32.43 -39.28 16.72
C ARG A 390 -32.89 -38.43 15.53
N TYR A 391 -34.03 -38.73 14.93
CA TYR A 391 -34.67 -37.91 13.91
C TYR A 391 -34.99 -36.53 14.44
N GLY A 392 -35.63 -36.41 15.58
CA GLY A 392 -35.99 -35.15 16.20
C GLY A 392 -34.78 -34.29 16.55
N LYS A 393 -33.68 -34.92 17.02
CA LYS A 393 -32.40 -34.22 17.24
C LYS A 393 -31.82 -33.67 15.95
N LEU A 394 -31.75 -34.45 14.90
CA LEU A 394 -31.19 -34.03 13.60
C LEU A 394 -32.04 -32.97 12.94
N LYS A 395 -33.37 -33.02 13.05
CA LYS A 395 -34.30 -32.02 12.54
C LYS A 395 -34.07 -30.66 13.21
N ARG A 396 -33.99 -30.62 14.54
CA ARG A 396 -33.70 -29.39 15.29
C ARG A 396 -32.30 -28.85 14.96
N THR A 397 -31.31 -29.76 14.75
CA THR A 397 -29.95 -29.37 14.34
C THR A 397 -29.96 -28.73 12.95
N GLU A 398 -30.71 -29.26 12.00
CA GLU A 398 -30.85 -28.72 10.64
C GLU A 398 -31.46 -27.31 10.66
N GLU A 399 -32.56 -27.14 11.41
CA GLU A 399 -33.21 -25.83 11.56
C GLU A 399 -32.24 -24.78 12.13
N ALA A 400 -31.52 -25.12 13.22
CA ALA A 400 -30.52 -24.24 13.82
C ALA A 400 -29.31 -23.98 12.88
N LEU A 401 -28.85 -24.98 12.13
CA LEU A 401 -27.76 -24.82 11.19
C LEU A 401 -28.15 -23.96 9.99
N THR A 402 -29.39 -24.01 9.54
CA THR A 402 -29.89 -23.17 8.44
C THR A 402 -29.77 -21.69 8.81
N GLU A 403 -30.21 -21.29 9.98
CA GLU A 403 -30.07 -19.93 10.49
C GLU A 403 -28.60 -19.54 10.66
N GLN A 404 -27.79 -20.41 11.29
CA GLN A 404 -26.38 -20.14 11.52
C GLN A 404 -25.56 -20.02 10.23
N LEU A 405 -25.89 -20.78 9.18
CA LEU A 405 -25.23 -20.68 7.87
C LEU A 405 -25.51 -19.33 7.24
N THR A 406 -26.78 -18.88 7.26
CA THR A 406 -27.16 -17.56 6.73
C THR A 406 -26.43 -16.42 7.47
N ASP A 407 -26.35 -16.50 8.80
CA ASP A 407 -25.62 -15.51 9.61
C ASP A 407 -24.13 -15.50 9.27
N THR A 408 -23.52 -16.70 9.16
CA THR A 408 -22.07 -16.81 8.88
C THR A 408 -21.75 -16.34 7.46
N GLU A 409 -22.62 -16.57 6.50
CA GLU A 409 -22.49 -16.10 5.12
C GLU A 409 -22.55 -14.55 5.07
N SER A 410 -23.56 -13.96 5.74
CA SER A 410 -23.68 -12.49 5.87
C SER A 410 -22.44 -11.85 6.55
N GLU A 411 -21.84 -12.54 7.53
CA GLU A 411 -20.59 -12.10 8.17
C GLU A 411 -19.41 -12.12 7.17
N ILE A 412 -19.31 -13.17 6.36
CA ILE A 412 -18.25 -13.28 5.34
C ILE A 412 -18.41 -12.18 4.29
N GLU A 413 -19.61 -11.96 3.77
CA GLU A 413 -19.91 -10.91 2.79
C GLU A 413 -19.56 -9.51 3.34
N HIS A 414 -19.92 -9.23 4.58
CA HIS A 414 -19.58 -7.97 5.23
C HIS A 414 -18.06 -7.78 5.40
N LEU A 415 -17.33 -8.81 5.81
CA LEU A 415 -15.87 -8.74 5.92
C LEU A 415 -15.18 -8.60 4.56
N GLU A 416 -15.73 -9.23 3.51
CA GLU A 416 -15.24 -9.07 2.15
C GLU A 416 -15.47 -7.66 1.61
N SER A 417 -16.60 -7.02 1.93
CA SER A 417 -16.84 -5.61 1.57
C SER A 417 -15.89 -4.66 2.29
N ILE A 418 -15.59 -4.91 3.58
CA ILE A 418 -14.56 -4.14 4.31
C ILE A 418 -13.17 -4.36 3.72
N SER A 419 -12.84 -5.59 3.30
CA SER A 419 -11.57 -5.87 2.61
C SER A 419 -11.44 -5.07 1.32
N ASN A 420 -12.51 -5.01 0.51
CA ASN A 420 -12.55 -4.19 -0.71
C ASN A 420 -12.42 -2.70 -0.37
N ALA A 421 -13.09 -2.20 0.68
CA ALA A 421 -12.96 -0.81 1.13
C ALA A 421 -11.50 -0.46 1.53
N LEU A 422 -10.76 -1.40 2.15
CA LEU A 422 -9.34 -1.23 2.45
C LEU A 422 -8.46 -1.20 1.20
N ASP A 423 -8.86 -1.85 0.10
CA ASP A 423 -8.12 -1.88 -1.16
C ASP A 423 -8.28 -0.57 -1.95
N ILE A 424 -9.41 0.10 -1.82
CA ILE A 424 -9.72 1.37 -2.50
C ILE A 424 -9.45 2.62 -1.65
N ALA A 425 -9.07 2.48 -0.38
CA ALA A 425 -8.79 3.60 0.51
C ALA A 425 -7.57 4.41 0.04
N LEU A 426 -7.74 5.72 -0.15
CA LEU A 426 -6.70 6.66 -0.61
C LEU A 426 -6.31 7.70 0.46
N ALA A 427 -7.06 7.82 1.56
CA ALA A 427 -6.83 8.80 2.61
C ALA A 427 -6.91 8.20 4.02
N GLU A 428 -6.27 8.85 5.00
CA GLU A 428 -6.38 8.45 6.41
C GLU A 428 -7.82 8.56 6.94
N SER A 429 -8.60 9.50 6.42
CA SER A 429 -10.03 9.62 6.73
C SER A 429 -10.83 8.39 6.30
N ASP A 430 -10.44 7.74 5.18
CA ASP A 430 -11.07 6.50 4.71
C ASP A 430 -10.81 5.37 5.70
N LEU A 431 -9.54 5.21 6.13
CA LEU A 431 -9.15 4.20 7.13
C LEU A 431 -9.82 4.43 8.49
N SER A 432 -10.05 5.69 8.85
CA SER A 432 -10.74 6.04 10.10
C SER A 432 -12.19 5.56 10.11
N GLN A 433 -12.93 5.74 9.01
CA GLN A 433 -14.29 5.25 8.86
C GLN A 433 -14.37 3.72 8.85
N ILE A 434 -13.43 3.06 8.15
CA ILE A 434 -13.34 1.59 8.16
C ILE A 434 -13.04 1.06 9.57
N LYS A 435 -12.16 1.73 10.31
CA LYS A 435 -11.88 1.37 11.71
C LYS A 435 -13.10 1.57 12.62
N GLU A 436 -13.86 2.61 12.39
CA GLU A 436 -15.12 2.86 13.11
C GLU A 436 -16.11 1.72 12.86
N GLU A 437 -16.29 1.30 11.61
CA GLU A 437 -17.13 0.17 11.23
C GLU A 437 -16.67 -1.14 11.91
N LEU A 438 -15.37 -1.48 11.83
CA LEU A 438 -14.80 -2.64 12.51
C LEU A 438 -14.99 -2.61 14.04
N THR A 439 -15.01 -1.43 14.62
CA THR A 439 -15.25 -1.23 16.07
C THR A 439 -16.73 -1.37 16.43
N GLU A 440 -17.63 -0.86 15.59
CA GLU A 440 -19.07 -0.96 15.77
C GLU A 440 -19.54 -2.41 15.73
N TYR A 441 -19.02 -3.20 14.77
CA TYR A 441 -19.35 -4.62 14.60
C TYR A 441 -18.49 -5.58 15.44
N GLY A 442 -17.68 -5.05 16.38
CA GLY A 442 -17.01 -5.83 17.42
C GLY A 442 -15.74 -6.58 16.98
N TYR A 443 -15.20 -6.31 15.78
CA TYR A 443 -13.92 -6.86 15.34
C TYR A 443 -12.73 -6.18 16.03
N ILE A 444 -12.92 -4.92 16.48
CA ILE A 444 -11.95 -4.15 17.26
C ILE A 444 -12.60 -3.79 18.60
N LYS A 445 -11.89 -4.01 19.71
CA LYS A 445 -12.36 -3.63 21.05
C LYS A 445 -12.44 -2.11 21.18
N LYS A 446 -13.56 -1.59 21.69
CA LYS A 446 -13.69 -0.17 22.05
C LYS A 446 -12.74 0.15 23.20
N HIS A 447 -11.70 0.95 22.95
CA HIS A 447 -10.91 1.56 24.02
C HIS A 447 -11.65 2.80 24.53
N TYR A 448 -12.12 2.78 25.74
CA TYR A 448 -12.63 3.96 26.45
C TYR A 448 -11.44 4.86 26.81
N SER A 449 -11.05 5.76 25.90
CA SER A 449 -10.13 6.83 26.24
C SER A 449 -10.95 7.99 26.81
N GLY A 450 -10.81 8.24 28.10
CA GLY A 450 -11.52 9.31 28.83
C GLY A 450 -11.05 10.74 28.51
N LYS A 451 -10.58 11.03 27.28
CA LYS A 451 -10.23 12.38 26.81
C LYS A 451 -11.33 12.93 25.91
N LYS A 452 -12.22 13.75 26.50
CA LYS A 452 -13.02 14.73 25.77
C LYS A 452 -12.06 15.68 25.04
N GLY A 453 -12.04 15.67 23.72
CA GLY A 453 -11.24 16.58 22.91
C GLY A 453 -10.69 15.99 21.61
N ALA A 454 -11.36 15.03 20.99
CA ALA A 454 -11.04 14.65 19.62
C ALA A 454 -11.44 15.81 18.69
N LYS A 455 -10.43 16.43 18.00
CA LYS A 455 -10.69 17.29 16.85
C LYS A 455 -11.62 16.55 15.90
N ALA A 456 -12.68 17.23 15.42
CA ALA A 456 -13.56 16.70 14.39
C ALA A 456 -12.68 16.25 13.19
N GLN A 457 -12.57 14.94 13.01
CA GLN A 457 -11.88 14.39 11.83
C GLN A 457 -12.75 14.76 10.63
N THR A 458 -12.13 15.31 9.60
CA THR A 458 -12.78 15.54 8.32
C THR A 458 -13.35 14.21 7.82
N LYS A 459 -14.67 14.15 7.65
CA LYS A 459 -15.34 12.95 7.13
C LYS A 459 -14.87 12.73 5.69
N SER A 460 -14.48 11.50 5.36
CA SER A 460 -14.23 11.09 3.98
C SER A 460 -15.49 11.29 3.13
N LYS A 461 -15.32 11.72 1.89
CA LYS A 461 -16.40 11.89 0.91
C LYS A 461 -16.31 10.78 -0.14
N PRO A 462 -17.45 10.37 -0.77
CA PRO A 462 -17.45 9.48 -1.91
C PRO A 462 -16.56 10.01 -3.05
N PHE A 463 -16.11 9.14 -3.95
CA PHE A 463 -15.54 9.58 -5.22
C PHE A 463 -16.61 10.26 -6.04
N HIS A 464 -16.23 11.29 -6.78
CA HIS A 464 -17.11 12.02 -7.69
C HIS A 464 -16.50 12.02 -9.09
N TYR A 465 -17.29 11.56 -10.07
CA TYR A 465 -16.92 11.53 -11.47
C TYR A 465 -17.97 12.29 -12.29
N ILE A 466 -17.56 12.74 -13.46
CA ILE A 466 -18.48 13.30 -14.48
C ILE A 466 -18.39 12.39 -15.69
N SER A 467 -19.54 11.90 -16.16
CA SER A 467 -19.60 11.10 -17.38
C SER A 467 -19.29 11.95 -18.62
N SER A 468 -18.97 11.28 -19.72
CA SER A 468 -18.76 11.95 -21.02
C SER A 468 -20.00 12.74 -21.50
N ASP A 469 -21.17 12.41 -21.00
CA ASP A 469 -22.45 13.10 -21.30
C ASP A 469 -22.80 14.17 -20.25
N GLY A 470 -21.91 14.42 -19.25
CA GLY A 470 -22.06 15.47 -18.24
C GLY A 470 -22.87 15.10 -17.01
N PHE A 471 -23.13 13.80 -16.76
CA PHE A 471 -23.84 13.34 -15.57
C PHE A 471 -22.90 13.14 -14.39
N ASP A 472 -23.35 13.54 -13.19
CA ASP A 472 -22.62 13.29 -11.94
C ASP A 472 -22.74 11.82 -11.52
N ILE A 473 -21.59 11.18 -11.29
CA ILE A 473 -21.47 9.80 -10.84
C ILE A 473 -20.75 9.78 -9.49
N PHE A 474 -21.38 9.20 -8.48
CA PHE A 474 -20.79 9.06 -7.15
C PHE A 474 -20.50 7.60 -6.82
N VAL A 475 -19.33 7.35 -6.22
CA VAL A 475 -18.88 6.00 -5.83
C VAL A 475 -18.55 5.98 -4.34
N GLY A 476 -19.19 5.11 -3.58
CA GLY A 476 -18.95 4.95 -2.16
C GLY A 476 -17.63 4.22 -1.88
N LYS A 477 -16.85 4.71 -0.91
CA LYS A 477 -15.55 4.16 -0.53
C LYS A 477 -15.60 3.08 0.56
N ASN A 478 -16.72 3.01 1.28
CA ASN A 478 -16.96 2.06 2.37
C ASN A 478 -18.45 1.84 2.56
N ASN A 479 -18.83 0.90 3.42
CA ASN A 479 -20.23 0.53 3.61
C ASN A 479 -21.10 1.65 4.19
N PHE A 480 -20.57 2.51 5.05
CA PHE A 480 -21.29 3.68 5.55
C PHE A 480 -21.60 4.68 4.44
N GLN A 481 -20.61 4.92 3.55
CA GLN A 481 -20.82 5.78 2.38
C GLN A 481 -21.76 5.15 1.35
N ASN A 482 -21.68 3.83 1.13
CA ASN A 482 -22.60 3.10 0.28
C ASN A 482 -24.04 3.28 0.75
N ASP A 483 -24.29 3.16 2.05
CA ASP A 483 -25.60 3.42 2.66
C ASP A 483 -26.05 4.87 2.51
N GLU A 484 -25.17 5.81 2.86
CA GLU A 484 -25.47 7.24 2.79
C GLU A 484 -25.79 7.68 1.36
N LEU A 485 -24.97 7.23 0.40
CA LEU A 485 -25.14 7.50 -1.02
C LEU A 485 -26.46 6.95 -1.54
N THR A 486 -26.77 5.69 -1.23
CA THR A 486 -27.96 5.00 -1.77
C THR A 486 -29.25 5.47 -1.09
N PHE A 487 -29.27 5.68 0.24
CA PHE A 487 -30.52 5.89 0.96
C PHE A 487 -30.77 7.33 1.41
N LYS A 488 -29.74 8.19 1.42
CA LYS A 488 -29.89 9.60 1.82
C LYS A 488 -29.64 10.59 0.69
N GLN A 489 -28.68 10.29 -0.22
CA GLN A 489 -28.31 11.22 -1.30
C GLN A 489 -28.99 10.91 -2.61
N ALA A 490 -29.21 9.63 -2.93
CA ALA A 490 -29.87 9.23 -4.17
C ALA A 490 -31.38 9.44 -4.10
N THR A 491 -31.95 9.98 -5.20
CA THR A 491 -33.39 10.13 -5.41
C THR A 491 -33.99 8.89 -6.11
N GLY A 492 -35.30 8.77 -6.17
CA GLY A 492 -35.95 7.58 -6.74
C GLY A 492 -35.63 7.30 -8.22
N ASN A 493 -35.35 8.34 -8.99
CA ASN A 493 -35.06 8.26 -10.42
C ASN A 493 -33.58 8.01 -10.74
N ASP A 494 -32.67 8.24 -9.76
CA ASP A 494 -31.24 8.00 -9.95
C ASP A 494 -30.98 6.52 -10.23
N TRP A 495 -29.95 6.25 -11.04
CA TRP A 495 -29.52 4.89 -11.34
C TRP A 495 -28.46 4.41 -10.38
N TRP A 496 -28.64 3.19 -9.86
CA TRP A 496 -27.76 2.50 -8.95
C TRP A 496 -27.09 1.31 -9.64
N PHE A 497 -25.77 1.13 -9.44
CA PHE A 497 -24.97 0.06 -10.03
C PHE A 497 -24.16 -0.63 -8.95
N HIS A 498 -23.96 -1.95 -9.09
CA HIS A 498 -23.11 -2.74 -8.21
C HIS A 498 -22.62 -4.02 -8.87
N ALA A 499 -21.43 -4.49 -8.53
CA ALA A 499 -20.87 -5.73 -9.01
C ALA A 499 -21.68 -6.93 -8.51
N LYS A 500 -22.16 -7.77 -9.42
CA LYS A 500 -23.06 -8.88 -9.11
C LYS A 500 -22.39 -9.96 -8.29
N LYS A 501 -23.01 -10.34 -7.16
CA LYS A 501 -22.57 -11.42 -6.27
C LYS A 501 -21.13 -11.30 -5.76
N MET A 502 -20.59 -10.12 -5.67
CA MET A 502 -19.26 -9.87 -5.10
C MET A 502 -19.21 -8.54 -4.36
N ALA A 503 -18.22 -8.40 -3.48
CA ALA A 503 -17.99 -7.15 -2.75
C ALA A 503 -17.59 -6.02 -3.72
N GLY A 504 -18.19 -4.84 -3.55
CA GLY A 504 -17.96 -3.68 -4.40
C GLY A 504 -18.57 -2.40 -3.83
N SER A 505 -18.30 -1.30 -4.49
CA SER A 505 -18.88 0.00 -4.18
C SER A 505 -20.26 0.16 -4.79
N HIS A 506 -21.14 0.89 -4.09
CA HIS A 506 -22.34 1.42 -4.72
C HIS A 506 -21.95 2.59 -5.62
N VAL A 507 -22.38 2.53 -6.85
CA VAL A 507 -22.22 3.62 -7.83
C VAL A 507 -23.60 4.20 -8.11
N VAL A 508 -23.75 5.51 -7.98
CA VAL A 508 -25.02 6.21 -8.19
C VAL A 508 -24.81 7.30 -9.24
N VAL A 509 -25.61 7.25 -10.31
CA VAL A 509 -25.66 8.29 -11.33
C VAL A 509 -26.86 9.18 -11.05
N LYS A 510 -26.64 10.49 -10.98
CA LYS A 510 -27.67 11.48 -10.75
C LYS A 510 -28.45 11.74 -12.03
N THR A 511 -29.73 11.41 -12.05
CA THR A 511 -30.62 11.53 -13.21
C THR A 511 -31.94 12.18 -12.84
N PRO A 512 -32.06 13.51 -12.98
CA PRO A 512 -33.29 14.21 -12.61
C PRO A 512 -34.53 13.66 -13.32
N ASP A 513 -34.42 13.34 -14.60
CA ASP A 513 -35.52 12.88 -15.45
C ASP A 513 -35.61 11.35 -15.55
N GLY A 514 -34.66 10.62 -14.99
CA GLY A 514 -34.64 9.14 -14.99
C GLY A 514 -34.14 8.50 -16.28
N GLU A 515 -33.84 9.28 -17.31
CA GLU A 515 -33.25 8.82 -18.56
C GLU A 515 -31.73 8.97 -18.52
N LEU A 516 -31.01 7.96 -19.02
CA LEU A 516 -29.56 7.93 -19.02
C LEU A 516 -29.06 7.43 -20.38
N PRO A 517 -28.07 8.11 -21.00
CA PRO A 517 -27.47 7.66 -22.26
C PRO A 517 -26.69 6.35 -22.09
N ASP A 518 -26.67 5.51 -23.12
CA ASP A 518 -25.97 4.21 -23.12
C ASP A 518 -24.51 4.33 -22.73
N ARG A 519 -23.83 5.38 -23.19
CA ARG A 519 -22.42 5.64 -22.83
C ARG A 519 -22.24 5.89 -21.34
N THR A 520 -23.13 6.63 -20.71
CA THR A 520 -23.07 6.86 -19.26
C THR A 520 -23.40 5.59 -18.48
N PHE A 521 -24.29 4.69 -18.98
CA PHE A 521 -24.49 3.35 -18.41
C PHE A 521 -23.21 2.53 -18.43
N GLU A 522 -22.49 2.53 -19.56
CA GLU A 522 -21.22 1.83 -19.70
C GLU A 522 -20.15 2.39 -18.74
N GLU A 523 -20.00 3.72 -18.68
CA GLU A 523 -19.04 4.38 -17.79
C GLU A 523 -19.32 4.11 -16.30
N ALA A 524 -20.58 4.17 -15.88
CA ALA A 524 -20.99 3.80 -14.52
C ALA A 524 -20.75 2.32 -14.21
N GLY A 525 -20.99 1.44 -15.19
CA GLY A 525 -20.67 0.02 -15.09
C GLY A 525 -19.17 -0.23 -14.95
N ARG A 526 -18.33 0.47 -15.71
CA ARG A 526 -16.86 0.41 -15.61
C ARG A 526 -16.37 0.86 -14.24
N LEU A 527 -16.93 1.94 -13.70
CA LEU A 527 -16.65 2.39 -12.34
C LEU A 527 -17.05 1.33 -11.28
N ALA A 528 -18.23 0.72 -11.42
CA ALA A 528 -18.68 -0.33 -10.50
C ALA A 528 -17.76 -1.58 -10.57
N ALA A 529 -17.29 -1.94 -11.76
CA ALA A 529 -16.34 -3.02 -11.96
C ALA A 529 -14.97 -2.70 -11.32
N TYR A 530 -14.45 -1.50 -11.57
CA TYR A 530 -13.15 -1.05 -11.04
C TYR A 530 -13.11 -0.99 -9.51
N TYR A 531 -14.20 -0.52 -8.88
CA TYR A 531 -14.31 -0.42 -7.42
C TYR A 531 -14.90 -1.67 -6.76
N SER A 532 -14.69 -2.83 -7.37
CA SER A 532 -15.12 -4.13 -6.87
C SER A 532 -13.95 -5.10 -6.69
N LYS A 533 -14.23 -6.23 -6.05
CA LYS A 533 -13.30 -7.37 -5.96
C LYS A 533 -12.91 -7.93 -7.34
N GLY A 534 -13.71 -7.66 -8.36
CA GLY A 534 -13.47 -8.04 -9.76
C GLY A 534 -12.50 -7.14 -10.52
N ARG A 535 -11.86 -6.16 -9.89
CA ARG A 535 -10.97 -5.17 -10.51
C ARG A 535 -9.87 -5.75 -11.43
N THR A 536 -9.40 -6.96 -11.16
CA THR A 536 -8.35 -7.64 -11.95
C THR A 536 -8.90 -8.61 -12.98
N ALA A 537 -10.20 -8.79 -13.05
CA ALA A 537 -10.83 -9.65 -14.04
C ALA A 537 -10.96 -8.90 -15.39
N PRO A 538 -10.94 -9.61 -16.54
CA PRO A 538 -11.09 -8.96 -17.84
C PRO A 538 -12.46 -8.28 -18.01
N LYS A 539 -13.52 -8.86 -17.43
CA LYS A 539 -14.87 -8.30 -17.41
C LYS A 539 -15.59 -8.70 -16.13
N VAL A 540 -16.48 -7.82 -15.65
CA VAL A 540 -17.29 -8.02 -14.44
C VAL A 540 -18.76 -7.83 -14.79
N GLU A 541 -19.62 -8.72 -14.32
CA GLU A 541 -21.07 -8.56 -14.43
C GLU A 541 -21.55 -7.53 -13.39
N ILE A 542 -22.22 -6.47 -13.86
CA ILE A 542 -22.71 -5.36 -13.06
C ILE A 542 -24.23 -5.35 -13.11
N ASP A 543 -24.85 -5.44 -11.96
CA ASP A 543 -26.28 -5.22 -11.80
C ASP A 543 -26.57 -3.73 -11.70
N TYR A 544 -27.62 -3.26 -12.41
CA TYR A 544 -28.07 -1.88 -12.34
C TYR A 544 -29.60 -1.78 -12.32
N ILE A 545 -30.09 -0.77 -11.62
CA ILE A 545 -31.52 -0.55 -11.43
C ILE A 545 -31.77 0.87 -10.94
N GLN A 546 -32.97 1.42 -11.17
CA GLN A 546 -33.36 2.69 -10.55
C GLN A 546 -33.45 2.55 -9.03
N LYS A 547 -32.95 3.54 -8.29
CA LYS A 547 -32.84 3.54 -6.84
C LYS A 547 -34.18 3.24 -6.13
N LYS A 548 -35.31 3.65 -6.68
CA LYS A 548 -36.65 3.37 -6.10
C LYS A 548 -36.92 1.87 -5.83
N HIS A 549 -36.25 0.97 -6.56
CA HIS A 549 -36.35 -0.48 -6.45
C HIS A 549 -35.31 -1.10 -5.49
N VAL A 550 -34.33 -0.30 -5.00
CA VAL A 550 -33.31 -0.75 -4.04
C VAL A 550 -33.82 -0.53 -2.64
N LYS A 551 -33.88 -1.60 -1.85
CA LYS A 551 -34.39 -1.58 -0.46
C LYS A 551 -33.31 -2.06 0.52
N LYS A 552 -33.37 -1.54 1.76
CA LYS A 552 -32.57 -2.03 2.88
C LYS A 552 -33.43 -2.94 3.76
N PRO A 553 -33.06 -4.21 3.96
CA PRO A 553 -33.73 -5.07 4.93
C PRO A 553 -33.61 -4.53 6.36
N GLY A 554 -34.62 -4.75 7.18
CA GLY A 554 -34.57 -4.37 8.60
C GLY A 554 -33.42 -5.11 9.29
N GLY A 555 -32.59 -4.38 10.06
CA GLY A 555 -31.44 -4.93 10.77
C GLY A 555 -30.22 -5.28 9.91
N ALA A 556 -30.26 -5.03 8.60
CA ALA A 556 -29.12 -5.31 7.72
C ALA A 556 -27.92 -4.40 8.02
N LYS A 557 -26.70 -4.95 7.84
CA LYS A 557 -25.45 -4.23 7.97
C LYS A 557 -25.34 -3.10 6.93
N PRO A 558 -24.50 -2.07 7.16
CA PRO A 558 -24.27 -1.02 6.18
C PRO A 558 -23.79 -1.58 4.83
N GLY A 559 -24.21 -0.97 3.75
CA GLY A 559 -23.88 -1.41 2.39
C GLY A 559 -24.66 -2.63 1.90
N PHE A 560 -25.49 -3.27 2.75
CA PHE A 560 -26.30 -4.40 2.34
C PHE A 560 -27.66 -3.95 1.80
N VAL A 561 -28.00 -4.37 0.59
CA VAL A 561 -29.23 -4.02 -0.11
C VAL A 561 -29.88 -5.25 -0.74
N VAL A 562 -31.19 -5.16 -0.96
CA VAL A 562 -31.95 -6.14 -1.75
C VAL A 562 -32.69 -5.43 -2.88
N TYR A 563 -32.70 -6.08 -4.03
CA TYR A 563 -33.44 -5.65 -5.22
C TYR A 563 -33.91 -6.90 -5.98
N TYR A 564 -34.95 -6.70 -6.75
CA TYR A 564 -35.58 -7.82 -7.46
C TYR A 564 -35.70 -7.55 -8.93
N THR A 565 -35.75 -7.56 -9.89
CA THR A 565 -35.95 -7.12 -11.28
C THR A 565 -34.87 -6.13 -11.74
N ASN A 566 -33.59 -6.51 -11.58
CA ASN A 566 -32.47 -5.73 -12.07
C ASN A 566 -32.14 -6.04 -13.53
N TYR A 567 -31.42 -5.12 -14.16
CA TYR A 567 -30.72 -5.35 -15.40
C TYR A 567 -29.24 -5.68 -15.09
N SER A 568 -28.55 -6.34 -16.03
CA SER A 568 -27.13 -6.65 -15.89
C SER A 568 -26.38 -6.27 -17.18
N LEU A 569 -25.15 -5.80 -17.03
CA LEU A 569 -24.23 -5.54 -18.14
C LEU A 569 -22.84 -6.11 -17.81
N MET A 570 -22.05 -6.41 -18.85
CA MET A 570 -20.66 -6.81 -18.70
C MET A 570 -19.77 -5.58 -18.88
N ALA A 571 -19.04 -5.18 -17.84
CA ALA A 571 -18.16 -4.02 -17.84
C ALA A 571 -16.70 -4.42 -17.67
N GLU A 572 -15.80 -3.74 -18.35
CA GLU A 572 -14.35 -3.82 -18.13
C GLU A 572 -13.98 -2.91 -16.96
N PRO A 573 -13.12 -3.36 -16.02
CA PRO A 573 -12.72 -2.55 -14.87
C PRO A 573 -11.65 -1.51 -15.24
N ASP A 574 -11.97 -0.66 -16.20
CA ASP A 574 -11.13 0.41 -16.72
C ASP A 574 -11.84 1.77 -16.60
N ILE A 575 -11.21 2.72 -15.91
CA ILE A 575 -11.76 4.07 -15.70
C ILE A 575 -11.11 5.12 -16.62
N THR A 576 -10.27 4.69 -17.56
CA THR A 576 -9.60 5.60 -18.51
C THR A 576 -10.63 6.42 -19.30
N GLY A 577 -10.43 7.72 -19.33
CA GLY A 577 -11.31 8.66 -20.02
C GLY A 577 -12.54 9.14 -19.22
N ILE A 578 -12.77 8.64 -17.99
CA ILE A 578 -13.82 9.15 -17.10
C ILE A 578 -13.22 10.23 -16.20
N GLN A 579 -13.79 11.43 -16.20
CA GLN A 579 -13.23 12.57 -15.49
C GLN A 579 -13.53 12.49 -14.00
N GLU A 580 -12.48 12.33 -13.17
CA GLU A 580 -12.60 12.47 -11.71
C GLU A 580 -12.63 13.95 -11.31
N VAL A 581 -13.57 14.31 -10.45
CA VAL A 581 -13.65 15.65 -9.83
C VAL A 581 -12.87 15.62 -8.54
N PRO A 582 -11.75 16.36 -8.43
CA PRO A 582 -10.96 16.39 -7.19
C PRO A 582 -11.83 16.84 -6.01
N SER A 583 -11.84 16.06 -4.94
CA SER A 583 -12.51 16.47 -3.70
C SER A 583 -11.85 17.75 -3.21
N GLY A 584 -12.50 18.90 -3.38
CA GLY A 584 -11.99 20.21 -2.95
C GLY A 584 -11.53 20.15 -1.49
N LYS A 585 -10.40 20.85 -1.22
CA LYS A 585 -9.76 21.01 0.11
C LYS A 585 -10.70 21.62 1.14
#